data_43c3d2cf8585c2b8bc8a4f0e798f8a23
#
_entry.id   43c3d2cf8585c2b8bc8a4f0e798f8a23
#
_cell.length_a   1.000
_cell.length_b   1.000
_cell.length_c   1.000
_cell.angle_alpha   90.00
_cell.angle_beta   90.00
_cell.angle_gamma   90.00
#
_symmetry.space_group_name_H-M   'P 1'
#
loop_
_entity.id
_entity.type
_entity.pdbx_description
1 polymer ?
#
loop_
_entity_poly.entity_id
_entity_poly.type
_entity_poly.pdbx_seq_one_letter_code
_entity_poly.pdbx_strand_id
1 'polypeptide(L)'
;GVLSSALAMDKEKTKEVFRAEGLPVVESLLIARADLGKTHPMALPYVIKPNNEGSSVGVYLVEEGALSPPPLSDDMPDVVMVEAFAPGRELTTTVLGARALTVTDILTDRWYDYDAKYVEGGSQHIVPANLPQDIFSACLDYALKAHEVLGCRGISRTDFRWDEGRGLEGLVLLETNTQPGMTPTSLSPEQAEAVGISFPDLCKFLVDDASCNR
;
A
#
# COMPACT_ATOMS: atom_id res chain seq x y z
N GLY A 1 4.49 7.31 -14.90
CA GLY A 1 5.54 7.13 -15.95
C GLY A 1 6.24 5.79 -15.78
N VAL A 2 7.04 5.36 -16.78
CA VAL A 2 7.69 4.03 -16.79
C VAL A 2 8.56 3.83 -15.54
N LEU A 3 9.40 4.81 -15.21
CA LEU A 3 10.30 4.72 -14.05
C LEU A 3 9.54 4.60 -12.73
N SER A 4 8.55 5.48 -12.49
CA SER A 4 7.75 5.45 -11.28
C SER A 4 6.97 4.14 -11.14
N SER A 5 6.43 3.61 -12.24
CA SER A 5 5.71 2.33 -12.22
C SER A 5 6.66 1.14 -11.97
N ALA A 6 7.86 1.17 -12.53
CA ALA A 6 8.87 0.14 -12.28
C ALA A 6 9.35 0.17 -10.81
N LEU A 7 9.60 1.38 -10.26
CA LEU A 7 9.96 1.53 -8.84
C LEU A 7 8.83 1.08 -7.92
N ALA A 8 7.60 1.52 -8.16
CA ALA A 8 6.44 1.18 -7.33
C ALA A 8 6.11 -0.32 -7.36
N MET A 9 6.42 -1.02 -8.46
CA MET A 9 6.23 -2.48 -8.56
C MET A 9 7.24 -3.24 -7.69
N ASP A 10 8.47 -2.73 -7.53
CA ASP A 10 9.50 -3.31 -6.67
C ASP A 10 9.39 -2.74 -5.25
N LYS A 11 8.82 -3.53 -4.33
CA LYS A 11 8.54 -3.08 -2.96
C LYS A 11 9.80 -2.71 -2.18
N GLU A 12 10.89 -3.45 -2.35
CA GLU A 12 12.15 -3.13 -1.65
C GLU A 12 12.77 -1.84 -2.18
N LYS A 13 12.78 -1.63 -3.50
CA LYS A 13 13.26 -0.37 -4.10
C LYS A 13 12.38 0.82 -3.70
N THR A 14 11.08 0.64 -3.66
CA THR A 14 10.15 1.65 -3.14
C THR A 14 10.49 2.01 -1.69
N LYS A 15 10.70 1.01 -0.82
CA LYS A 15 11.06 1.23 0.59
C LYS A 15 12.45 1.87 0.75
N GLU A 16 13.42 1.52 -0.09
CA GLU A 16 14.73 2.21 -0.10
C GLU A 16 14.56 3.71 -0.35
N VAL A 17 13.76 4.09 -1.36
CA VAL A 17 13.45 5.50 -1.65
C VAL A 17 12.72 6.15 -0.47
N PHE A 18 11.71 5.49 0.08
CA PHE A 18 10.94 6.02 1.21
C PHE A 18 11.81 6.26 2.44
N ARG A 19 12.69 5.28 2.80
CA ARG A 19 13.64 5.44 3.92
C ARG A 19 14.60 6.61 3.70
N ALA A 20 15.15 6.75 2.49
CA ALA A 20 16.06 7.84 2.15
C ALA A 20 15.41 9.23 2.30
N GLU A 21 14.11 9.30 2.08
CA GLU A 21 13.31 10.52 2.18
C GLU A 21 12.63 10.70 3.55
N GLY A 22 12.89 9.80 4.50
CA GLY A 22 12.34 9.87 5.85
C GLY A 22 10.85 9.52 5.96
N LEU A 23 10.29 8.81 4.98
CA LEU A 23 8.96 8.25 5.07
C LEU A 23 8.97 6.97 5.92
N PRO A 24 8.03 6.79 6.85
CA PRO A 24 8.02 5.65 7.75
C PRO A 24 7.61 4.37 7.00
N VAL A 25 8.47 3.36 7.03
CA VAL A 25 8.20 2.02 6.50
C VAL A 25 8.64 0.97 7.51
N VAL A 26 7.98 -0.19 7.51
CA VAL A 26 8.39 -1.30 8.36
C VAL A 26 9.70 -1.93 7.87
N GLU A 27 10.40 -2.58 8.79
CA GLU A 27 11.60 -3.37 8.47
C GLU A 27 11.26 -4.46 7.46
N SER A 28 12.13 -4.64 6.48
CA SER A 28 12.00 -5.68 5.45
C SER A 28 13.36 -6.18 5.00
N LEU A 29 13.38 -7.38 4.47
CA LEU A 29 14.56 -7.97 3.83
C LEU A 29 14.12 -8.86 2.64
N LEU A 30 14.99 -8.99 1.66
CA LEU A 30 14.84 -9.98 0.61
C LEU A 30 15.64 -11.23 0.96
N ILE A 31 15.02 -12.40 0.79
CA ILE A 31 15.66 -13.69 1.05
C ILE A 31 15.36 -14.65 -0.11
N ALA A 32 16.33 -15.48 -0.48
CA ALA A 32 16.04 -16.55 -1.40
C ALA A 32 15.06 -17.53 -0.77
N ARG A 33 14.02 -17.92 -1.51
CA ARG A 33 13.00 -18.87 -1.03
C ARG A 33 13.64 -20.17 -0.51
N ALA A 34 14.70 -20.64 -1.14
CA ALA A 34 15.46 -21.82 -0.73
C ALA A 34 16.17 -21.68 0.63
N ASP A 35 16.44 -20.43 1.06
CA ASP A 35 17.09 -20.11 2.33
C ASP A 35 16.10 -19.87 3.47
N LEU A 36 14.78 -19.84 3.17
CA LEU A 36 13.73 -19.87 4.18
C LEU A 36 13.75 -21.23 4.89
N GLY A 37 14.61 -21.33 5.88
CA GLY A 37 14.86 -22.56 6.61
C GLY A 37 13.90 -22.79 7.77
N LYS A 38 14.38 -23.49 8.81
CA LYS A 38 13.60 -23.77 10.02
C LYS A 38 13.64 -22.63 11.05
N THR A 39 14.46 -21.61 10.83
CA THR A 39 14.60 -20.45 11.72
C THR A 39 13.90 -19.24 11.12
N HIS A 40 13.29 -18.45 11.99
CA HIS A 40 12.67 -17.20 11.56
C HIS A 40 13.72 -16.19 11.11
N PRO A 41 13.55 -15.55 9.92
CA PRO A 41 14.52 -14.56 9.43
C PRO A 41 14.40 -13.20 10.14
N MET A 42 13.31 -12.96 10.86
CA MET A 42 13.10 -11.77 11.70
C MET A 42 12.18 -12.08 12.88
N ALA A 43 11.98 -11.12 13.77
CA ALA A 43 11.07 -11.24 14.90
C ALA A 43 9.61 -11.44 14.45
N LEU A 44 8.87 -12.28 15.16
CA LEU A 44 7.43 -12.50 14.96
C LEU A 44 6.62 -11.32 15.51
N PRO A 45 5.45 -11.03 14.95
CA PRO A 45 4.91 -11.58 13.70
C PRO A 45 5.51 -10.90 12.48
N TYR A 46 5.51 -11.59 11.34
CA TYR A 46 5.96 -11.02 10.06
C TYR A 46 5.17 -11.58 8.87
N VAL A 47 5.33 -10.95 7.72
CA VAL A 47 4.68 -11.33 6.47
C VAL A 47 5.75 -11.79 5.46
N ILE A 48 5.48 -12.87 4.74
CA ILE A 48 6.24 -13.30 3.56
C ILE A 48 5.38 -13.01 2.33
N LYS A 49 5.95 -12.32 1.35
CA LYS A 49 5.22 -11.96 0.12
C LYS A 49 6.16 -11.84 -1.08
N PRO A 50 5.64 -11.92 -2.32
CA PRO A 50 6.42 -11.55 -3.49
C PRO A 50 6.85 -10.08 -3.43
N ASN A 51 8.08 -9.79 -3.87
CA ASN A 51 8.56 -8.40 -3.95
C ASN A 51 7.85 -7.60 -5.05
N ASN A 52 7.54 -8.24 -6.18
CA ASN A 52 7.11 -7.58 -7.41
C ASN A 52 5.68 -7.96 -7.85
N GLU A 53 4.84 -8.46 -6.93
CA GLU A 53 3.45 -8.82 -7.21
C GLU A 53 2.48 -7.85 -6.55
N GLY A 54 1.26 -7.82 -7.07
CA GLY A 54 0.16 -7.00 -6.56
C GLY A 54 -0.99 -7.83 -5.98
N SER A 55 -2.08 -7.15 -5.58
CA SER A 55 -3.37 -7.75 -5.20
C SER A 55 -3.32 -8.77 -4.07
N SER A 56 -2.37 -8.66 -3.15
CA SER A 56 -2.18 -9.60 -2.02
C SER A 56 -1.98 -11.06 -2.40
N VAL A 57 -1.57 -11.34 -3.65
CA VAL A 57 -1.26 -12.70 -4.11
C VAL A 57 0.01 -13.20 -3.42
N GLY A 58 -0.01 -14.44 -2.91
CA GLY A 58 1.15 -15.08 -2.29
C GLY A 58 1.60 -14.47 -0.96
N VAL A 59 0.68 -13.88 -0.20
CA VAL A 59 0.97 -13.28 1.12
C VAL A 59 0.74 -14.32 2.22
N TYR A 60 1.78 -14.57 3.04
CA TYR A 60 1.76 -15.46 4.19
C TYR A 60 2.01 -14.67 5.46
N LEU A 61 1.05 -14.67 6.39
CA LEU A 61 1.25 -14.16 7.74
C LEU A 61 1.87 -15.24 8.62
N VAL A 62 2.96 -14.91 9.28
CA VAL A 62 3.61 -15.77 10.28
C VAL A 62 3.35 -15.16 11.65
N GLU A 63 2.42 -15.78 12.36
CA GLU A 63 1.89 -15.28 13.63
C GLU A 63 2.83 -15.55 14.81
N GLU A 64 2.58 -14.87 15.92
CA GLU A 64 3.21 -15.15 17.21
C GLU A 64 3.09 -16.63 17.60
N GLY A 65 4.20 -17.20 18.04
CA GLY A 65 4.24 -18.61 18.47
C GLY A 65 4.45 -19.62 17.34
N ALA A 66 4.54 -19.18 16.08
CA ALA A 66 4.92 -20.08 14.99
C ALA A 66 6.32 -20.67 15.26
N LEU A 67 6.48 -21.99 15.08
CA LEU A 67 7.75 -22.70 15.34
C LEU A 67 8.77 -22.52 14.22
N SER A 68 8.30 -22.26 13.00
CA SER A 68 9.11 -22.07 11.80
C SER A 68 8.33 -21.31 10.74
N PRO A 69 9.00 -20.72 9.72
CA PRO A 69 8.33 -20.22 8.55
C PRO A 69 7.45 -21.32 7.89
N PRO A 70 6.29 -20.97 7.30
CA PRO A 70 5.46 -21.94 6.60
C PRO A 70 6.13 -22.40 5.30
N PRO A 71 5.80 -23.59 4.80
CA PRO A 71 6.16 -23.97 3.44
C PRO A 71 5.46 -23.04 2.45
N LEU A 72 6.21 -22.47 1.53
CA LEU A 72 5.66 -21.60 0.49
C LEU A 72 5.23 -22.45 -0.71
N SER A 73 4.24 -21.96 -1.44
CA SER A 73 3.78 -22.55 -2.68
C SER A 73 4.88 -22.53 -3.76
N ASP A 74 4.85 -23.49 -4.68
CA ASP A 74 5.86 -23.63 -5.74
C ASP A 74 5.81 -22.50 -6.78
N ASP A 75 4.71 -21.79 -6.88
CA ASP A 75 4.52 -20.61 -7.74
C ASP A 75 5.08 -19.31 -7.14
N MET A 76 5.52 -19.34 -5.86
CA MET A 76 6.23 -18.21 -5.28
C MET A 76 7.58 -17.97 -5.97
N PRO A 77 7.99 -16.69 -6.15
CA PRO A 77 9.25 -16.37 -6.80
C PRO A 77 10.46 -16.88 -6.00
N ASP A 78 11.61 -17.03 -6.68
CA ASP A 78 12.86 -17.51 -6.08
C ASP A 78 13.38 -16.57 -4.97
N VAL A 79 13.04 -15.29 -5.05
CA VAL A 79 13.34 -14.28 -4.01
C VAL A 79 12.04 -13.72 -3.50
N VAL A 80 11.87 -13.74 -2.19
CA VAL A 80 10.69 -13.25 -1.49
C VAL A 80 11.06 -12.12 -0.52
N MET A 81 10.11 -11.22 -0.27
CA MET A 81 10.23 -10.23 0.79
C MET A 81 9.70 -10.81 2.10
N VAL A 82 10.47 -10.64 3.15
CA VAL A 82 10.02 -10.81 4.54
C VAL A 82 9.91 -9.44 5.16
N GLU A 83 8.78 -9.13 5.76
CA GLU A 83 8.45 -7.80 6.25
C GLU A 83 7.84 -7.88 7.64
N ALA A 84 8.27 -7.03 8.57
CA ALA A 84 7.66 -6.96 9.89
C ALA A 84 6.16 -6.66 9.77
N PHE A 85 5.35 -7.38 10.55
CA PHE A 85 3.90 -7.17 10.54
C PHE A 85 3.55 -5.77 11.06
N ALA A 86 2.75 -5.04 10.30
CA ALA A 86 2.20 -3.75 10.68
C ALA A 86 0.75 -3.93 11.17
N PRO A 87 0.50 -3.90 12.48
CA PRO A 87 -0.85 -4.05 13.03
C PRO A 87 -1.70 -2.80 12.81
N GLY A 88 -2.98 -2.89 13.18
CA GLY A 88 -3.89 -1.76 13.25
C GLY A 88 -4.75 -1.58 12.00
N ARG A 89 -5.23 -0.35 11.78
CA ARG A 89 -6.16 0.02 10.71
C ARG A 89 -5.46 0.08 9.35
N GLU A 90 -6.20 -0.26 8.31
CA GLU A 90 -5.73 -0.12 6.93
C GLU A 90 -6.29 1.18 6.34
N LEU A 91 -5.39 2.09 5.98
CA LEU A 91 -5.72 3.41 5.46
C LEU A 91 -5.16 3.57 4.06
N THR A 92 -5.82 4.39 3.25
CA THR A 92 -5.31 4.70 1.90
C THR A 92 -5.60 6.14 1.52
N THR A 93 -4.68 6.72 0.73
CA THR A 93 -4.80 8.10 0.24
C THR A 93 -4.44 8.16 -1.24
N THR A 94 -5.33 8.77 -2.02
CA THR A 94 -5.11 9.05 -3.43
C THR A 94 -4.50 10.44 -3.61
N VAL A 95 -3.50 10.53 -4.47
CA VAL A 95 -2.93 11.79 -4.97
C VAL A 95 -3.35 11.97 -6.41
N LEU A 96 -3.87 13.14 -6.74
CA LEU A 96 -4.24 13.55 -8.10
C LEU A 96 -3.47 14.82 -8.48
N GLY A 97 -2.55 14.71 -9.45
CA GLY A 97 -1.60 15.77 -9.76
C GLY A 97 -0.71 16.12 -8.58
N ALA A 98 -0.82 17.34 -8.05
CA ALA A 98 -0.07 17.81 -6.89
C ALA A 98 -0.94 17.89 -5.61
N ARG A 99 -2.05 17.14 -5.54
CA ARG A 99 -3.00 17.21 -4.43
C ARG A 99 -3.33 15.83 -3.89
N ALA A 100 -3.07 15.60 -2.60
CA ALA A 100 -3.67 14.50 -1.86
C ALA A 100 -5.16 14.79 -1.64
N LEU A 101 -6.03 13.82 -1.94
CA LEU A 101 -7.48 14.05 -1.95
C LEU A 101 -8.09 13.94 -0.54
N THR A 102 -8.12 12.74 -0.01
CA THR A 102 -8.62 12.44 1.33
C THR A 102 -8.07 11.09 1.80
N VAL A 103 -8.45 10.65 2.99
CA VAL A 103 -8.09 9.34 3.54
C VAL A 103 -9.33 8.45 3.55
N THR A 104 -9.20 7.22 3.10
CA THR A 104 -10.18 6.15 3.28
C THR A 104 -9.68 5.17 4.34
N ASP A 105 -10.55 4.80 5.27
CA ASP A 105 -10.37 3.70 6.21
C ASP A 105 -11.04 2.45 5.63
N ILE A 106 -10.27 1.38 5.49
CA ILE A 106 -10.73 0.12 4.90
C ILE A 106 -11.03 -0.84 6.04
N LEU A 107 -12.32 -1.09 6.28
CA LEU A 107 -12.78 -2.01 7.29
C LEU A 107 -12.99 -3.39 6.68
N THR A 108 -12.31 -4.40 7.25
CA THR A 108 -12.46 -5.80 6.85
C THR A 108 -12.65 -6.66 8.09
N ASP A 109 -13.56 -7.63 8.02
CA ASP A 109 -13.75 -8.64 9.09
C ASP A 109 -12.65 -9.71 9.06
N ARG A 110 -11.79 -9.70 8.04
CA ARG A 110 -10.70 -10.66 7.80
C ARG A 110 -9.46 -9.91 7.34
N TRP A 111 -8.36 -10.64 7.19
CA TRP A 111 -7.19 -10.14 6.47
C TRP A 111 -7.61 -9.63 5.09
N TYR A 112 -7.16 -8.42 4.72
CA TYR A 112 -7.50 -7.78 3.44
C TYR A 112 -6.79 -8.49 2.29
N ASP A 113 -7.26 -9.70 1.96
CA ASP A 113 -6.79 -10.54 0.88
C ASP A 113 -7.45 -10.18 -0.47
N TYR A 114 -7.19 -11.00 -1.48
CA TYR A 114 -7.74 -10.82 -2.82
C TYR A 114 -9.27 -10.81 -2.82
N ASP A 115 -9.90 -11.71 -2.09
CA ASP A 115 -11.35 -11.82 -2.05
C ASP A 115 -12.00 -10.62 -1.36
N ALA A 116 -11.38 -10.10 -0.29
CA ALA A 116 -11.82 -8.89 0.39
C ALA A 116 -11.74 -7.63 -0.50
N LYS A 117 -10.82 -7.62 -1.49
CA LYS A 117 -10.64 -6.49 -2.43
C LYS A 117 -11.63 -6.48 -3.58
N TYR A 118 -12.10 -7.63 -4.05
CA TYR A 118 -12.80 -7.74 -5.33
C TYR A 118 -14.18 -8.39 -5.25
N VAL A 119 -14.55 -9.01 -4.13
CA VAL A 119 -15.90 -9.56 -3.91
C VAL A 119 -16.80 -8.47 -3.36
N GLU A 120 -18.00 -8.33 -3.90
CA GLU A 120 -19.01 -7.36 -3.44
C GLU A 120 -19.34 -7.64 -1.96
N GLY A 121 -19.18 -6.61 -1.10
CA GLY A 121 -19.32 -6.74 0.36
C GLY A 121 -18.07 -7.28 1.09
N GLY A 122 -16.95 -7.47 0.41
CA GLY A 122 -15.69 -7.95 1.02
C GLY A 122 -14.99 -6.92 1.92
N SER A 123 -15.26 -5.63 1.74
CA SER A 123 -14.77 -4.55 2.59
C SER A 123 -15.80 -3.44 2.73
N GLN A 124 -15.73 -2.68 3.81
CA GLN A 124 -16.47 -1.42 3.98
C GLN A 124 -15.47 -0.27 3.98
N HIS A 125 -15.86 0.84 3.35
CA HIS A 125 -15.02 2.03 3.26
C HIS A 125 -15.65 3.17 4.06
N ILE A 126 -14.84 3.85 4.87
CA ILE A 126 -15.21 5.12 5.50
C ILE A 126 -14.40 6.24 4.85
N VAL A 127 -15.06 7.09 4.08
CA VAL A 127 -14.45 8.21 3.38
C VAL A 127 -15.25 9.50 3.57
N PRO A 128 -14.65 10.59 4.12
CA PRO A 128 -13.32 10.62 4.73
C PRO A 128 -13.23 9.76 5.99
N ALA A 129 -12.06 9.19 6.25
CA ALA A 129 -11.77 8.38 7.42
C ALA A 129 -11.95 9.18 8.72
N ASN A 130 -12.53 8.56 9.74
CA ASN A 130 -12.61 9.16 11.08
C ASN A 130 -11.31 8.89 11.84
N LEU A 131 -10.39 9.85 11.82
CA LEU A 131 -9.03 9.77 12.38
C LEU A 131 -8.74 11.00 13.23
N PRO A 132 -7.81 10.91 14.20
CA PRO A 132 -7.16 12.08 14.79
C PRO A 132 -6.58 12.98 13.69
N GLN A 133 -6.65 14.30 13.90
CA GLN A 133 -6.28 15.27 12.86
C GLN A 133 -4.80 15.16 12.43
N ASP A 134 -3.91 14.86 13.37
CA ASP A 134 -2.48 14.65 13.11
C ASP A 134 -2.23 13.44 12.21
N ILE A 135 -2.93 12.33 12.45
CA ILE A 135 -2.84 11.11 11.62
C ILE A 135 -3.43 11.36 10.24
N PHE A 136 -4.61 12.01 10.17
CA PHE A 136 -5.24 12.35 8.91
C PHE A 136 -4.32 13.23 8.05
N SER A 137 -3.74 14.29 8.64
CA SER A 137 -2.80 15.18 7.95
C SER A 137 -1.54 14.44 7.53
N ALA A 138 -0.98 13.57 8.38
CA ALA A 138 0.22 12.78 8.05
C ALA A 138 -0.04 11.82 6.87
N CYS A 139 -1.21 11.18 6.79
CA CYS A 139 -1.56 10.36 5.62
C CYS A 139 -1.54 11.17 4.32
N LEU A 140 -2.09 12.39 4.32
CA LEU A 140 -2.08 13.27 3.14
C LEU A 140 -0.65 13.67 2.77
N ASP A 141 0.13 14.13 3.74
CA ASP A 141 1.50 14.60 3.53
C ASP A 141 2.42 13.47 3.05
N TYR A 142 2.32 12.30 3.66
CA TYR A 142 3.12 11.15 3.29
C TYR A 142 2.75 10.60 1.91
N ALA A 143 1.45 10.55 1.57
CA ALA A 143 1.03 10.13 0.24
C ALA A 143 1.52 11.11 -0.85
N LEU A 144 1.42 12.42 -0.60
CA LEU A 144 1.92 13.43 -1.52
C LEU A 144 3.43 13.30 -1.69
N LYS A 145 4.17 13.18 -0.59
CA LYS A 145 5.62 12.98 -0.63
C LYS A 145 6.01 11.69 -1.35
N ALA A 146 5.31 10.57 -1.10
CA ALA A 146 5.52 9.30 -1.79
C ALA A 146 5.30 9.43 -3.31
N HIS A 147 4.24 10.15 -3.73
CA HIS A 147 3.96 10.47 -5.13
C HIS A 147 5.12 11.23 -5.78
N GLU A 148 5.63 12.26 -5.11
CA GLU A 148 6.71 13.13 -5.60
C GLU A 148 8.04 12.39 -5.71
N VAL A 149 8.47 11.69 -4.65
CA VAL A 149 9.79 11.04 -4.62
C VAL A 149 9.90 9.84 -5.56
N LEU A 150 8.77 9.17 -5.86
CA LEU A 150 8.71 8.14 -6.90
C LEU A 150 8.61 8.73 -8.31
N GLY A 151 8.45 10.05 -8.46
CA GLY A 151 8.25 10.71 -9.75
C GLY A 151 6.92 10.32 -10.41
N CYS A 152 5.88 10.08 -9.61
CA CYS A 152 4.55 9.79 -10.11
C CYS A 152 3.94 11.01 -10.82
N ARG A 153 2.98 10.76 -11.72
CA ARG A 153 2.19 11.76 -12.43
C ARG A 153 0.75 11.30 -12.54
N GLY A 154 -0.15 12.24 -12.77
CA GLY A 154 -1.57 11.97 -12.90
C GLY A 154 -2.14 11.49 -11.58
N ILE A 155 -2.22 10.20 -11.36
CA ILE A 155 -2.79 9.61 -10.16
C ILE A 155 -1.85 8.58 -9.53
N SER A 156 -1.85 8.52 -8.21
CA SER A 156 -1.32 7.38 -7.44
C SER A 156 -2.14 7.18 -6.16
N ARG A 157 -2.04 6.01 -5.57
CA ARG A 157 -2.67 5.69 -4.28
C ARG A 157 -1.63 5.06 -3.36
N THR A 158 -1.46 5.63 -2.18
CA THR A 158 -0.55 5.11 -1.16
C THR A 158 -1.35 4.43 -0.06
N ASP A 159 -0.96 3.20 0.27
CA ASP A 159 -1.62 2.35 1.25
C ASP A 159 -0.78 2.33 2.54
N PHE A 160 -1.46 2.42 3.70
CA PHE A 160 -0.85 2.55 5.02
C PHE A 160 -1.40 1.51 6.00
N ARG A 161 -0.63 1.27 7.06
CA ARG A 161 -1.13 0.66 8.30
C ARG A 161 -0.93 1.63 9.44
N TRP A 162 -1.90 1.69 10.35
CA TRP A 162 -1.82 2.56 11.52
C TRP A 162 -2.18 1.82 12.80
N ASP A 163 -1.16 1.64 13.65
CA ASP A 163 -1.32 1.16 15.02
C ASP A 163 -1.74 2.34 15.92
N GLU A 164 -3.02 2.39 16.29
CA GLU A 164 -3.59 3.46 17.12
C GLU A 164 -2.86 3.60 18.46
N GLY A 165 -2.40 2.46 19.05
CA GLY A 165 -1.71 2.44 20.33
C GLY A 165 -0.36 3.17 20.33
N ARG A 166 0.21 3.44 19.14
CA ARG A 166 1.49 4.12 18.97
C ARG A 166 1.38 5.54 18.40
N GLY A 167 0.15 6.05 18.22
CA GLY A 167 -0.07 7.37 17.64
C GLY A 167 0.61 7.53 16.27
N LEU A 168 1.29 8.66 16.04
CA LEU A 168 1.95 8.93 14.75
C LEU A 168 3.10 7.95 14.44
N GLU A 169 3.81 7.46 15.43
CA GLU A 169 4.88 6.46 15.24
C GLU A 169 4.33 5.09 14.77
N GLY A 170 3.03 4.86 14.93
CA GLY A 170 2.33 3.68 14.44
C GLY A 170 1.89 3.77 12.98
N LEU A 171 2.01 4.93 12.33
CA LEU A 171 1.64 5.12 10.93
C LEU A 171 2.82 4.76 10.02
N VAL A 172 2.62 3.75 9.15
CA VAL A 172 3.65 3.29 8.20
C VAL A 172 3.07 3.10 6.81
N LEU A 173 3.91 3.35 5.78
CA LEU A 173 3.57 3.10 4.39
C LEU A 173 3.83 1.63 4.04
N LEU A 174 2.90 1.03 3.30
CA LEU A 174 3.06 -0.31 2.73
C LEU A 174 3.58 -0.25 1.29
N GLU A 175 2.87 0.46 0.44
CA GLU A 175 3.16 0.57 -1.00
C GLU A 175 2.47 1.80 -1.61
N THR A 176 2.89 2.15 -2.84
CA THR A 176 2.21 3.14 -3.67
C THR A 176 1.83 2.52 -5.01
N ASN A 177 0.56 2.61 -5.35
CA ASN A 177 -0.02 2.11 -6.60
C ASN A 177 -0.04 3.23 -7.63
N THR A 178 0.68 3.08 -8.75
CA THR A 178 0.75 4.08 -9.84
C THR A 178 -0.37 3.92 -10.87
N GLN A 179 -1.14 2.84 -10.78
CA GLN A 179 -2.34 2.61 -11.59
C GLN A 179 -3.45 2.03 -10.70
N PRO A 180 -4.02 2.87 -9.80
CA PRO A 180 -5.11 2.42 -8.94
C PRO A 180 -6.35 2.05 -9.76
N GLY A 181 -7.19 1.18 -9.19
CA GLY A 181 -8.44 0.78 -9.81
C GLY A 181 -9.35 1.97 -10.13
N MET A 182 -10.11 1.86 -11.23
CA MET A 182 -11.02 2.89 -11.75
C MET A 182 -12.43 2.35 -11.97
N THR A 183 -12.84 1.34 -11.20
CA THR A 183 -14.23 0.83 -11.20
C THR A 183 -15.09 1.65 -10.22
N PRO A 184 -16.43 1.55 -10.28
CA PRO A 184 -17.31 2.26 -9.34
C PRO A 184 -17.05 1.96 -7.85
N THR A 185 -16.48 0.82 -7.54
CA THR A 185 -16.13 0.40 -6.16
C THR A 185 -14.65 0.61 -5.83
N SER A 186 -13.91 1.29 -6.69
CA SER A 186 -12.49 1.53 -6.47
C SER A 186 -12.26 2.74 -5.58
N LEU A 187 -11.26 2.62 -4.68
CA LEU A 187 -10.90 3.60 -3.65
C LEU A 187 -10.59 5.00 -4.20
N SER A 188 -9.88 5.08 -5.35
CA SER A 188 -9.49 6.40 -5.89
C SER A 188 -10.66 7.20 -6.47
N PRO A 189 -11.59 6.63 -7.27
CA PRO A 189 -12.83 7.31 -7.66
C PRO A 189 -13.70 7.71 -6.48
N GLU A 190 -13.82 6.86 -5.46
CA GLU A 190 -14.58 7.15 -4.24
C GLU A 190 -14.00 8.35 -3.49
N GLN A 191 -12.68 8.43 -3.33
CA GLN A 191 -12.01 9.57 -2.72
C GLN A 191 -12.17 10.85 -3.55
N ALA A 192 -12.11 10.76 -4.88
CA ALA A 192 -12.34 11.90 -5.77
C ALA A 192 -13.76 12.46 -5.59
N GLU A 193 -14.77 11.58 -5.55
CA GLU A 193 -16.16 11.97 -5.31
C GLU A 193 -16.35 12.62 -3.95
N ALA A 194 -15.74 12.08 -2.90
CA ALA A 194 -15.81 12.62 -1.55
C ALA A 194 -15.27 14.06 -1.42
N VAL A 195 -14.38 14.47 -2.35
CA VAL A 195 -13.85 15.85 -2.40
C VAL A 195 -14.47 16.68 -3.55
N GLY A 196 -15.57 16.21 -4.16
CA GLY A 196 -16.33 16.94 -5.16
C GLY A 196 -15.82 16.83 -6.59
N ILE A 197 -14.94 15.85 -6.90
CA ILE A 197 -14.46 15.56 -8.24
C ILE A 197 -15.28 14.41 -8.81
N SER A 198 -16.12 14.67 -9.82
CA SER A 198 -16.92 13.62 -10.46
C SER A 198 -16.04 12.60 -11.20
N PHE A 199 -16.54 11.37 -11.39
CA PHE A 199 -15.81 10.36 -12.16
C PHE A 199 -15.48 10.82 -13.59
N PRO A 200 -16.38 11.48 -14.35
CA PRO A 200 -16.02 12.06 -15.65
C PRO A 200 -14.90 13.10 -15.57
N ASP A 201 -14.89 13.97 -14.54
CA ASP A 201 -13.83 14.99 -14.37
C ASP A 201 -12.50 14.34 -13.99
N LEU A 202 -12.51 13.30 -13.15
CA LEU A 202 -11.34 12.49 -12.85
C LEU A 202 -10.76 11.86 -14.12
N CYS A 203 -11.60 11.21 -14.93
CA CYS A 203 -11.16 10.61 -16.20
C CYS A 203 -10.63 11.68 -17.16
N LYS A 204 -11.32 12.82 -17.26
CA LYS A 204 -10.89 13.95 -18.10
C LYS A 204 -9.50 14.46 -17.68
N PHE A 205 -9.29 14.65 -16.38
CA PHE A 205 -7.98 15.08 -15.85
C PHE A 205 -6.87 14.10 -16.27
N LEU A 206 -7.09 12.79 -16.12
CA LEU A 206 -6.10 11.77 -16.46
C LEU A 206 -5.79 11.73 -17.96
N VAL A 207 -6.79 11.93 -18.82
CA VAL A 207 -6.61 12.02 -20.28
C VAL A 207 -5.85 13.28 -20.67
N ASP A 208 -6.21 14.41 -20.07
CA ASP A 208 -5.55 15.71 -20.36
C ASP A 208 -4.08 15.72 -19.86
N ASP A 209 -3.78 15.05 -18.74
CA ASP A 209 -2.40 14.91 -18.21
C ASP A 209 -1.57 13.89 -18.99
N ALA A 210 -2.21 12.95 -19.71
CA ALA A 210 -1.50 11.90 -20.44
C ALA A 210 -0.55 12.48 -21.49
N SER A 211 0.74 12.13 -21.39
CA SER A 211 1.77 12.64 -22.28
C SER A 211 2.97 11.68 -22.32
N CYS A 212 3.49 11.43 -23.53
CA CYS A 212 4.74 10.66 -23.72
C CYS A 212 6.00 11.54 -23.60
N ASN A 213 5.87 12.87 -23.57
CA ASN A 213 6.97 13.82 -23.68
C ASN A 213 7.37 14.48 -22.35
N ARG A 214 7.06 13.86 -21.22
CA ARG A 214 7.44 14.36 -19.90
C ARG A 214 8.34 13.38 -19.17
#